data_7a5628e56ac7ba6677c9d8c1e7463460
#
_entry.id   7a5628e56ac7ba6677c9d8c1e7463460
#
_cell.length_a   1.000
_cell.length_b   1.000
_cell.length_c   1.000
_cell.angle_alpha   90.00
_cell.angle_beta   90.00
_cell.angle_gamma   90.00
#
_symmetry.space_group_name_H-M   'P 1'
#
loop_
_entity.id
_entity.type
_entity.pdbx_description
1 polymer ?
#
loop_
_entity_poly.entity_id
_entity_poly.type
_entity_poly.pdbx_seq_one_letter_code
_entity_poly.pdbx_strand_id
1 'polypeptide(L)'
;FVEAAAMAQLHDELGVMTSIYLLPLRHPLPVARQLSSMAKVAPGRFTFGVGVGGEDRHEVEICGVDPKTRGRRANEMLAIIRQLLNGETVTHEGEIFQITDAVIRPRPAEPIPILVGGRSDAALRRVGQLGDGWIGVWCSTHRFANAVQLVDEVAAEAGRANVPWLHGYQTWVGVDASNHSQAKDGVAKGMERFYKIPFSAFERYTPVGTPKEVAEQLLEYVDAGAALVNLKVCTWSPEEEVALAGEIVAEMKKG
;
A
#
# COMPACT_ATOMS: atom_id res chain seq x y z
N PHE A 1 -10.44 -7.11 -4.86
CA PHE A 1 -10.13 -7.50 -6.25
C PHE A 1 -11.26 -7.16 -7.22
N VAL A 2 -12.54 -7.26 -6.82
CA VAL A 2 -13.69 -7.02 -7.73
C VAL A 2 -13.66 -5.57 -8.27
N GLU A 3 -13.60 -4.58 -7.40
CA GLU A 3 -13.48 -3.16 -7.79
C GLU A 3 -12.21 -2.90 -8.59
N ALA A 4 -11.06 -3.44 -8.16
CA ALA A 4 -9.80 -3.29 -8.86
C ALA A 4 -9.88 -3.82 -10.32
N ALA A 5 -10.54 -4.97 -10.52
CA ALA A 5 -10.76 -5.52 -11.85
C ALA A 5 -11.68 -4.62 -12.69
N ALA A 6 -12.76 -4.12 -12.10
CA ALA A 6 -13.68 -3.21 -12.78
C ALA A 6 -12.98 -1.90 -13.20
N MET A 7 -12.22 -1.29 -12.28
CA MET A 7 -11.46 -0.07 -12.57
C MET A 7 -10.41 -0.27 -13.67
N ALA A 8 -9.71 -1.41 -13.66
CA ALA A 8 -8.69 -1.71 -14.67
C ALA A 8 -9.26 -1.84 -16.09
N GLN A 9 -10.58 -2.09 -16.23
CA GLN A 9 -11.27 -2.17 -17.52
C GLN A 9 -11.81 -0.83 -18.01
N LEU A 10 -11.80 0.22 -17.18
CA LEU A 10 -12.27 1.53 -17.58
C LEU A 10 -11.25 2.30 -18.44
N HIS A 11 -9.97 1.93 -18.34
CA HIS A 11 -8.90 2.62 -19.06
C HIS A 11 -7.69 1.70 -19.26
N ASP A 12 -7.13 1.66 -20.46
CA ASP A 12 -6.07 0.71 -20.82
C ASP A 12 -4.71 1.01 -20.17
N GLU A 13 -4.47 2.25 -19.77
CA GLU A 13 -3.21 2.68 -19.15
C GLU A 13 -3.30 2.85 -17.62
N LEU A 14 -4.51 2.83 -17.06
CA LEU A 14 -4.70 3.07 -15.63
C LEU A 14 -4.05 1.95 -14.81
N GLY A 15 -3.08 2.30 -13.99
CA GLY A 15 -2.54 1.44 -12.94
C GLY A 15 -3.54 1.26 -11.80
N VAL A 16 -3.64 0.06 -11.26
CA VAL A 16 -4.55 -0.26 -10.15
C VAL A 16 -3.77 -0.89 -9.01
N MET A 17 -4.05 -0.45 -7.79
CA MET A 17 -3.39 -0.95 -6.58
C MET A 17 -4.42 -1.25 -5.48
N THR A 18 -4.21 -2.33 -4.73
CA THR A 18 -4.91 -2.48 -3.44
C THR A 18 -4.17 -1.69 -2.35
N SER A 19 -4.89 -0.83 -1.59
CA SER A 19 -4.28 -0.02 -0.53
C SER A 19 -5.14 -0.01 0.73
N ILE A 20 -5.09 -1.06 1.53
CA ILE A 20 -4.31 -2.30 1.37
C ILE A 20 -5.19 -3.54 1.59
N TYR A 21 -4.77 -4.65 1.04
CA TYR A 21 -5.45 -5.94 1.21
C TYR A 21 -5.04 -6.59 2.54
N LEU A 22 -6.00 -6.95 3.37
CA LEU A 22 -5.75 -7.62 4.67
C LEU A 22 -5.41 -9.09 4.42
N LEU A 23 -4.13 -9.34 4.17
CA LEU A 23 -3.63 -10.64 3.73
C LEU A 23 -3.92 -11.78 4.71
N PRO A 24 -3.72 -11.62 6.06
CA PRO A 24 -3.88 -12.72 7.01
C PRO A 24 -5.28 -13.31 7.11
N LEU A 25 -6.30 -12.60 6.65
CA LEU A 25 -7.70 -13.05 6.69
C LEU A 25 -8.05 -14.09 5.61
N ARG A 26 -7.07 -14.54 4.83
CA ARG A 26 -7.26 -15.40 3.66
C ARG A 26 -6.29 -16.59 3.69
N HIS A 27 -6.45 -17.47 2.72
CA HIS A 27 -5.49 -18.54 2.42
C HIS A 27 -4.63 -18.17 1.21
N PRO A 28 -3.30 -18.48 1.20
CA PRO A 28 -2.39 -18.02 0.13
C PRO A 28 -2.78 -18.52 -1.27
N LEU A 29 -3.27 -19.75 -1.42
CA LEU A 29 -3.59 -20.31 -2.73
C LEU A 29 -4.72 -19.58 -3.46
N PRO A 30 -5.91 -19.33 -2.86
CA PRO A 30 -6.94 -18.49 -3.48
C PRO A 30 -6.44 -17.07 -3.81
N VAL A 31 -5.62 -16.46 -2.94
CA VAL A 31 -5.05 -15.15 -3.20
C VAL A 31 -4.13 -15.18 -4.43
N ALA A 32 -3.23 -16.15 -4.52
CA ALA A 32 -2.35 -16.31 -5.68
C ALA A 32 -3.14 -16.53 -6.99
N ARG A 33 -4.26 -17.28 -6.95
CA ARG A 33 -5.16 -17.45 -8.10
C ARG A 33 -5.83 -16.14 -8.51
N GLN A 34 -6.30 -15.35 -7.55
CA GLN A 34 -6.90 -14.04 -7.82
C GLN A 34 -5.87 -13.07 -8.42
N LEU A 35 -4.63 -13.08 -7.91
CA LEU A 35 -3.53 -12.29 -8.46
C LEU A 35 -3.18 -12.70 -9.90
N SER A 36 -3.12 -14.01 -10.18
CA SER A 36 -2.95 -14.50 -11.54
C SER A 36 -4.06 -14.03 -12.48
N SER A 37 -5.31 -13.97 -12.00
CA SER A 37 -6.44 -13.45 -12.76
C SER A 37 -6.32 -11.94 -12.97
N MET A 38 -5.91 -11.17 -11.95
CA MET A 38 -5.67 -9.73 -12.07
C MET A 38 -4.56 -9.41 -13.07
N ALA A 39 -3.51 -10.21 -13.11
CA ALA A 39 -2.43 -10.04 -14.10
C ALA A 39 -2.91 -10.19 -15.55
N LYS A 40 -4.00 -10.93 -15.79
CA LYS A 40 -4.64 -11.02 -17.12
C LYS A 40 -5.55 -9.82 -17.40
N VAL A 41 -6.24 -9.34 -16.38
CA VAL A 41 -7.17 -8.20 -16.50
C VAL A 41 -6.42 -6.89 -16.67
N ALA A 42 -5.29 -6.75 -15.99
CA ALA A 42 -4.44 -5.56 -15.99
C ALA A 42 -2.94 -5.93 -16.16
N PRO A 43 -2.51 -6.39 -17.35
CA PRO A 43 -1.12 -6.80 -17.58
C PRO A 43 -0.15 -5.67 -17.27
N GLY A 44 0.82 -5.90 -16.36
CA GLY A 44 1.82 -4.91 -15.95
C GLY A 44 1.29 -3.70 -15.16
N ARG A 45 -0.05 -3.60 -14.97
CA ARG A 45 -0.70 -2.42 -14.36
C ARG A 45 -1.25 -2.65 -12.95
N PHE A 46 -1.13 -3.87 -12.42
CA PHE A 46 -1.63 -4.18 -11.10
C PHE A 46 -0.51 -4.26 -10.05
N THR A 47 -0.67 -3.53 -8.96
CA THR A 47 0.22 -3.56 -7.80
C THR A 47 -0.53 -4.14 -6.60
N PHE A 48 0.06 -5.11 -5.93
CA PHE A 48 -0.55 -5.77 -4.78
C PHE A 48 -0.07 -5.16 -3.47
N GLY A 49 -0.79 -4.16 -2.98
CA GLY A 49 -0.56 -3.59 -1.64
C GLY A 49 -1.21 -4.44 -0.56
N VAL A 50 -0.43 -4.88 0.43
CA VAL A 50 -0.86 -5.79 1.49
C VAL A 50 -0.56 -5.26 2.89
N GLY A 51 -1.39 -5.64 3.85
CA GLY A 51 -1.16 -5.36 5.26
C GLY A 51 -1.60 -6.52 6.15
N VAL A 52 -1.20 -6.43 7.41
CA VAL A 52 -1.56 -7.45 8.42
C VAL A 52 -2.86 -7.13 9.15
N GLY A 53 -3.45 -5.95 8.91
CA GLY A 53 -4.54 -5.42 9.72
C GLY A 53 -4.06 -4.99 11.11
N GLY A 54 -4.91 -4.37 11.88
CA GLY A 54 -4.53 -4.01 13.24
C GLY A 54 -5.38 -2.93 13.89
N GLU A 55 -6.17 -2.23 13.12
CA GLU A 55 -7.07 -1.19 13.63
C GLU A 55 -8.32 -1.80 14.25
N ASP A 56 -8.87 -2.85 13.64
CA ASP A 56 -9.97 -3.62 14.20
C ASP A 56 -9.53 -5.07 14.47
N ARG A 57 -9.31 -5.38 15.74
CA ARG A 57 -8.97 -6.75 16.18
C ARG A 57 -10.16 -7.69 16.06
N HIS A 58 -11.36 -7.18 16.23
CA HIS A 58 -12.58 -7.96 16.16
C HIS A 58 -12.81 -8.49 14.73
N GLU A 59 -12.53 -7.68 13.70
CA GLU A 59 -12.58 -8.14 12.31
C GLU A 59 -11.65 -9.36 12.08
N VAL A 60 -10.46 -9.34 12.66
CA VAL A 60 -9.50 -10.45 12.55
C VAL A 60 -10.03 -11.71 13.24
N GLU A 61 -10.58 -11.56 14.45
CA GLU A 61 -11.10 -12.65 15.27
C GLU A 61 -12.32 -13.32 14.65
N ILE A 62 -13.29 -12.56 14.12
CA ILE A 62 -14.48 -13.11 13.47
C ILE A 62 -14.17 -13.81 12.15
N CYS A 63 -13.02 -13.49 11.52
CA CYS A 63 -12.49 -14.25 10.38
C CYS A 63 -11.75 -15.54 10.79
N GLY A 64 -11.78 -15.92 12.08
CA GLY A 64 -11.15 -17.12 12.59
C GLY A 64 -9.63 -17.05 12.69
N VAL A 65 -9.06 -15.85 12.74
CA VAL A 65 -7.61 -15.62 12.83
C VAL A 65 -7.25 -15.04 14.19
N ASP A 66 -6.30 -15.67 14.89
CA ASP A 66 -5.73 -15.06 16.10
C ASP A 66 -4.92 -13.81 15.71
N PRO A 67 -5.31 -12.61 16.22
CA PRO A 67 -4.61 -11.36 15.93
C PRO A 67 -3.12 -11.37 16.27
N LYS A 68 -2.67 -12.23 17.19
CA LYS A 68 -1.27 -12.36 17.56
C LYS A 68 -0.43 -13.08 16.49
N THR A 69 -1.06 -13.88 15.64
CA THR A 69 -0.38 -14.67 14.60
C THR A 69 -0.27 -13.92 13.27
N ARG A 70 -1.01 -12.82 13.08
CA ARG A 70 -1.18 -12.16 11.78
C ARG A 70 0.14 -11.80 11.07
N GLY A 71 1.18 -11.41 11.81
CA GLY A 71 2.48 -11.09 11.23
C GLY A 71 3.20 -12.31 10.66
N ARG A 72 3.27 -13.40 11.43
CA ARG A 72 3.85 -14.68 11.01
C ARG A 72 3.07 -15.27 9.85
N ARG A 73 1.73 -15.23 9.95
CA ARG A 73 0.82 -15.66 8.90
C ARG A 73 1.08 -14.92 7.59
N ALA A 74 1.26 -13.59 7.63
CA ALA A 74 1.58 -12.80 6.45
C ALA A 74 2.95 -13.17 5.85
N ASN A 75 3.96 -13.47 6.69
CA ASN A 75 5.28 -13.89 6.22
C ASN A 75 5.21 -15.20 5.43
N GLU A 76 4.55 -16.24 5.98
CA GLU A 76 4.37 -17.49 5.27
C GLU A 76 3.57 -17.30 3.97
N MET A 77 2.47 -16.55 4.04
CA MET A 77 1.64 -16.28 2.86
C MET A 77 2.40 -15.59 1.74
N LEU A 78 3.21 -14.57 2.05
CA LEU A 78 3.98 -13.84 1.05
C LEU A 78 5.02 -14.73 0.38
N ALA A 79 5.72 -15.56 1.15
CA ALA A 79 6.69 -16.53 0.61
C ALA A 79 6.01 -17.52 -0.34
N ILE A 80 4.88 -18.10 0.07
CA ILE A 80 4.09 -19.04 -0.74
C ILE A 80 3.57 -18.37 -2.02
N ILE A 81 2.97 -17.18 -1.88
CA ILE A 81 2.38 -16.44 -3.01
C ILE A 81 3.44 -16.12 -4.06
N ARG A 82 4.63 -15.67 -3.65
CA ARG A 82 5.73 -15.39 -4.60
C ARG A 82 6.11 -16.60 -5.43
N GLN A 83 6.33 -17.75 -4.78
CA GLN A 83 6.69 -18.99 -5.48
C GLN A 83 5.57 -19.41 -6.45
N LEU A 84 4.32 -19.36 -6.02
CA LEU A 84 3.17 -19.67 -6.88
C LEU A 84 3.06 -18.74 -8.09
N LEU A 85 3.27 -17.43 -7.90
CA LEU A 85 3.23 -16.44 -8.99
C LEU A 85 4.40 -16.61 -9.97
N ASN A 86 5.55 -17.10 -9.49
CA ASN A 86 6.68 -17.49 -10.34
C ASN A 86 6.39 -18.78 -11.15
N GLY A 87 5.30 -19.49 -10.84
CA GLY A 87 4.90 -20.70 -11.52
C GLY A 87 5.57 -21.98 -10.96
N GLU A 88 6.17 -21.87 -9.79
CA GLU A 88 6.78 -22.98 -9.07
C GLU A 88 5.73 -23.96 -8.53
N THR A 89 6.10 -25.22 -8.36
CA THR A 89 5.33 -26.16 -7.56
C THR A 89 5.78 -26.01 -6.11
N VAL A 90 4.84 -25.66 -5.23
CA VAL A 90 5.12 -25.27 -3.84
C VAL A 90 4.72 -26.38 -2.88
N THR A 91 5.69 -26.88 -2.14
CA THR A 91 5.50 -27.65 -0.91
C THR A 91 6.01 -26.79 0.25
N HIS A 92 5.16 -26.53 1.23
CA HIS A 92 5.45 -25.67 2.36
C HIS A 92 4.96 -26.34 3.66
N GLU A 93 5.91 -26.57 4.58
CA GLU A 93 5.66 -27.10 5.91
C GLU A 93 5.93 -26.01 6.95
N GLY A 94 5.00 -25.04 7.03
CA GLY A 94 5.11 -23.90 7.94
C GLY A 94 4.40 -24.13 9.28
N GLU A 95 4.48 -23.15 10.14
CA GLU A 95 3.77 -23.16 11.43
C GLU A 95 2.25 -23.04 11.24
N ILE A 96 1.83 -22.33 10.19
CA ILE A 96 0.41 -21.95 9.95
C ILE A 96 -0.16 -22.66 8.72
N PHE A 97 0.61 -22.76 7.66
CA PHE A 97 0.17 -23.37 6.41
C PHE A 97 0.95 -24.65 6.11
N GLN A 98 0.20 -25.69 5.77
CA GLN A 98 0.71 -26.96 5.26
C GLN A 98 0.19 -27.11 3.83
N ILE A 99 1.10 -27.10 2.86
CA ILE A 99 0.77 -27.13 1.44
C ILE A 99 1.66 -28.15 0.75
N THR A 100 1.08 -29.05 -0.02
CA THR A 100 1.81 -30.08 -0.76
C THR A 100 1.52 -29.93 -2.26
N ASP A 101 2.57 -29.82 -3.06
CA ASP A 101 2.55 -29.83 -4.53
C ASP A 101 1.55 -28.83 -5.16
N ALA A 102 1.37 -27.67 -4.53
CA ALA A 102 0.48 -26.66 -5.04
C ALA A 102 1.11 -25.92 -6.22
N VAL A 103 0.29 -25.70 -7.24
CA VAL A 103 0.68 -24.92 -8.42
C VAL A 103 -0.48 -24.09 -8.91
N ILE A 104 -0.22 -22.94 -9.48
CA ILE A 104 -1.21 -22.13 -10.20
C ILE A 104 -0.82 -21.98 -11.67
N ARG A 105 -1.83 -21.98 -12.53
CA ARG A 105 -1.70 -21.77 -13.97
C ARG A 105 -2.87 -20.90 -14.45
N PRO A 106 -2.63 -19.99 -15.41
CA PRO A 106 -1.32 -19.58 -15.87
C PRO A 106 -0.58 -18.77 -14.81
N ARG A 107 0.74 -18.75 -14.87
CA ARG A 107 1.52 -17.75 -14.12
C ARG A 107 1.33 -16.37 -14.76
N PRO A 108 1.45 -15.26 -14.01
CA PRO A 108 1.56 -13.94 -14.59
C PRO A 108 2.69 -13.86 -15.61
N ALA A 109 2.44 -13.17 -16.74
CA ALA A 109 3.48 -12.93 -17.75
C ALA A 109 4.54 -11.95 -17.22
N GLU A 110 4.11 -10.96 -16.44
CA GLU A 110 4.94 -9.98 -15.76
C GLU A 110 4.82 -10.11 -14.25
N PRO A 111 5.88 -9.83 -13.49
CA PRO A 111 5.82 -9.82 -12.03
C PRO A 111 4.78 -8.82 -11.52
N ILE A 112 4.03 -9.21 -10.49
CA ILE A 112 3.14 -8.30 -9.76
C ILE A 112 3.94 -7.72 -8.60
N PRO A 113 4.18 -6.39 -8.55
CA PRO A 113 4.83 -5.78 -7.40
C PRO A 113 4.01 -5.98 -6.13
N ILE A 114 4.67 -6.36 -5.04
CA ILE A 114 4.05 -6.56 -3.73
C ILE A 114 4.54 -5.45 -2.78
N LEU A 115 3.65 -4.53 -2.44
CA LEU A 115 3.94 -3.47 -1.48
C LEU A 115 3.36 -3.84 -0.12
N VAL A 116 4.17 -3.71 0.93
CA VAL A 116 3.75 -4.07 2.29
C VAL A 116 3.54 -2.82 3.12
N GLY A 117 2.35 -2.69 3.70
CA GLY A 117 2.01 -1.64 4.65
C GLY A 117 2.39 -1.98 6.08
N GLY A 118 2.47 -0.96 6.91
CA GLY A 118 2.72 -1.07 8.35
C GLY A 118 3.83 -0.14 8.82
N ARG A 119 3.78 0.24 10.11
CA ARG A 119 4.67 1.25 10.71
C ARG A 119 5.75 0.67 11.61
N SER A 120 5.66 -0.63 11.94
CA SER A 120 6.60 -1.29 12.84
C SER A 120 7.84 -1.79 12.11
N ASP A 121 8.95 -1.92 12.82
CA ASP A 121 10.16 -2.49 12.27
C ASP A 121 9.95 -3.93 11.76
N ALA A 122 9.03 -4.69 12.37
CA ALA A 122 8.64 -6.00 11.86
C ALA A 122 7.97 -5.93 10.47
N ALA A 123 7.22 -4.86 10.18
CA ALA A 123 6.68 -4.64 8.83
C ALA A 123 7.79 -4.27 7.85
N LEU A 124 8.72 -3.38 8.22
CA LEU A 124 9.86 -3.00 7.39
C LEU A 124 10.78 -4.19 7.09
N ARG A 125 11.07 -5.03 8.08
CA ARG A 125 11.82 -6.28 7.88
C ARG A 125 11.10 -7.22 6.90
N ARG A 126 9.77 -7.30 6.97
CA ARG A 126 8.97 -8.07 5.99
C ARG A 126 9.10 -7.50 4.58
N VAL A 127 9.13 -6.18 4.42
CA VAL A 127 9.40 -5.53 3.12
C VAL A 127 10.76 -5.98 2.58
N GLY A 128 11.83 -5.80 3.35
CA GLY A 128 13.19 -6.16 2.93
C GLY A 128 13.31 -7.64 2.54
N GLN A 129 12.67 -8.54 3.29
CA GLN A 129 12.72 -9.98 3.02
C GLN A 129 11.79 -10.43 1.88
N LEU A 130 10.59 -9.87 1.78
CA LEU A 130 9.50 -10.45 0.99
C LEU A 130 8.76 -9.44 0.10
N GLY A 131 8.94 -8.14 0.26
CA GLY A 131 8.23 -7.09 -0.50
C GLY A 131 9.01 -6.57 -1.70
N ASP A 132 8.37 -5.74 -2.51
CA ASP A 132 8.99 -4.95 -3.58
C ASP A 132 8.87 -3.45 -3.28
N GLY A 133 8.24 -3.10 -2.16
CA GLY A 133 8.14 -1.75 -1.64
C GLY A 133 7.38 -1.70 -0.31
N TRP A 134 7.54 -0.59 0.36
CA TRP A 134 6.83 -0.24 1.58
C TRP A 134 5.78 0.81 1.30
N ILE A 135 4.59 0.70 1.89
CA ILE A 135 3.61 1.78 1.92
C ILE A 135 3.65 2.41 3.31
N GLY A 136 4.29 3.58 3.39
CA GLY A 136 4.36 4.40 4.59
C GLY A 136 3.10 5.22 4.78
N VAL A 137 2.68 5.39 6.05
CA VAL A 137 1.53 6.20 6.42
C VAL A 137 1.80 6.86 7.77
N TRP A 138 1.35 8.11 7.94
CA TRP A 138 1.45 8.87 9.20
C TRP A 138 2.85 8.88 9.80
N CYS A 139 3.83 9.22 9.00
CA CYS A 139 5.21 9.38 9.43
C CYS A 139 5.81 10.65 8.83
N SER A 140 6.85 11.19 9.48
CA SER A 140 7.63 12.30 8.93
C SER A 140 8.52 11.83 7.78
N THR A 141 8.99 12.75 6.95
CA THR A 141 9.96 12.51 5.88
C THR A 141 11.26 11.87 6.41
N HIS A 142 11.77 12.33 7.55
CA HIS A 142 12.92 11.71 8.22
C HIS A 142 12.64 10.24 8.62
N ARG A 143 11.45 9.94 9.19
CA ARG A 143 11.08 8.55 9.51
C ARG A 143 10.90 7.72 8.24
N PHE A 144 10.42 8.33 7.15
CA PHE A 144 10.28 7.65 5.87
C PHE A 144 11.65 7.25 5.32
N ALA A 145 12.61 8.18 5.25
CA ALA A 145 13.98 7.90 4.81
C ALA A 145 14.65 6.80 5.64
N ASN A 146 14.54 6.87 6.97
CA ASN A 146 15.09 5.83 7.86
C ASN A 146 14.43 4.46 7.64
N ALA A 147 13.14 4.44 7.31
CA ALA A 147 12.43 3.20 7.00
C ALA A 147 12.92 2.58 5.69
N VAL A 148 13.13 3.39 4.66
CA VAL A 148 13.71 2.95 3.38
C VAL A 148 15.10 2.36 3.61
N GLN A 149 15.95 3.06 4.36
CA GLN A 149 17.29 2.56 4.69
C GLN A 149 17.23 1.20 5.43
N LEU A 150 16.37 1.04 6.42
CA LEU A 150 16.19 -0.23 7.14
C LEU A 150 15.75 -1.36 6.19
N VAL A 151 14.87 -1.05 5.24
CA VAL A 151 14.44 -2.02 4.22
C VAL A 151 15.61 -2.48 3.37
N ASP A 152 16.46 -1.54 2.92
CA ASP A 152 17.66 -1.87 2.13
C ASP A 152 18.65 -2.74 2.90
N GLU A 153 18.91 -2.41 4.17
CA GLU A 153 19.77 -3.19 5.05
C GLU A 153 19.28 -4.65 5.19
N VAL A 154 17.98 -4.80 5.49
CA VAL A 154 17.35 -6.12 5.64
C VAL A 154 17.33 -6.89 4.33
N ALA A 155 17.12 -6.22 3.20
CA ALA A 155 17.16 -6.87 1.90
C ALA A 155 18.57 -7.37 1.56
N ALA A 156 19.60 -6.59 1.85
CA ALA A 156 20.99 -7.01 1.68
C ALA A 156 21.34 -8.23 2.55
N GLU A 157 20.92 -8.23 3.82
CA GLU A 157 21.06 -9.39 4.73
C GLU A 157 20.36 -10.64 4.19
N ALA A 158 19.20 -10.46 3.52
CA ALA A 158 18.42 -11.53 2.91
C ALA A 158 18.92 -11.95 1.50
N GLY A 159 20.05 -11.42 1.03
CA GLY A 159 20.59 -11.70 -0.30
C GLY A 159 19.77 -11.09 -1.45
N ARG A 160 18.95 -10.09 -1.17
CA ARG A 160 18.08 -9.39 -2.14
C ARG A 160 18.64 -8.03 -2.54
N ALA A 161 19.92 -7.97 -2.88
CA ALA A 161 20.51 -6.74 -3.40
C ALA A 161 19.89 -6.35 -4.76
N ASN A 162 19.84 -5.06 -5.04
CA ASN A 162 19.33 -4.49 -6.31
C ASN A 162 17.83 -4.71 -6.58
N VAL A 163 16.99 -4.73 -5.56
CA VAL A 163 15.53 -4.71 -5.74
C VAL A 163 15.13 -3.34 -6.33
N PRO A 164 14.36 -3.31 -7.43
CA PRO A 164 13.82 -2.05 -7.94
C PRO A 164 12.65 -1.60 -7.05
N TRP A 165 12.99 -0.94 -5.94
CA TRP A 165 12.03 -0.57 -4.93
C TRP A 165 10.93 0.35 -5.45
N LEU A 166 9.69 0.00 -5.12
CA LEU A 166 8.50 0.82 -5.34
C LEU A 166 7.95 1.27 -3.98
N HIS A 167 8.74 2.04 -3.21
CA HIS A 167 8.23 2.60 -1.96
C HIS A 167 7.15 3.63 -2.21
N GLY A 168 6.07 3.59 -1.42
CA GLY A 168 4.97 4.53 -1.53
C GLY A 168 4.69 5.25 -0.22
N TYR A 169 4.25 6.51 -0.33
CA TYR A 169 3.68 7.25 0.79
C TYR A 169 2.18 7.42 0.59
N GLN A 170 1.40 7.01 1.58
CA GLN A 170 -0.06 7.17 1.57
C GLN A 170 -0.45 8.22 2.59
N THR A 171 -1.24 9.20 2.16
CA THR A 171 -1.73 10.25 3.04
C THR A 171 -3.10 10.77 2.63
N TRP A 172 -3.78 11.34 3.59
CA TRP A 172 -4.90 12.24 3.37
C TRP A 172 -4.36 13.63 3.17
N VAL A 173 -4.98 14.42 2.31
CA VAL A 173 -4.60 15.81 2.06
C VAL A 173 -5.84 16.70 2.11
N GLY A 174 -5.72 17.83 2.78
CA GLY A 174 -6.72 18.89 2.74
C GLY A 174 -6.35 19.90 1.69
N VAL A 175 -7.21 20.12 0.71
CA VAL A 175 -6.92 21.05 -0.39
C VAL A 175 -8.06 21.99 -0.66
N ASP A 176 -7.71 23.26 -0.91
CA ASP A 176 -8.60 24.31 -1.37
C ASP A 176 -7.79 25.31 -2.19
N ALA A 177 -8.37 25.83 -3.26
CA ALA A 177 -7.66 26.73 -4.19
C ALA A 177 -7.20 28.05 -3.53
N SER A 178 -7.90 28.51 -2.47
CA SER A 178 -7.69 29.84 -1.88
C SER A 178 -7.88 29.93 -0.37
N ASN A 179 -8.46 28.91 0.27
CA ASN A 179 -8.85 28.96 1.67
C ASN A 179 -8.27 27.84 2.52
N HIS A 180 -7.13 28.10 3.14
CA HIS A 180 -6.41 27.14 3.98
C HIS A 180 -7.25 26.59 5.16
N SER A 181 -8.12 27.41 5.76
CA SER A 181 -9.01 26.95 6.83
C SER A 181 -10.02 25.93 6.34
N GLN A 182 -10.63 26.17 5.16
CA GLN A 182 -11.56 25.21 4.55
C GLN A 182 -10.86 23.92 4.13
N ALA A 183 -9.65 23.99 3.59
CA ALA A 183 -8.82 22.84 3.30
C ALA A 183 -8.60 21.96 4.55
N LYS A 184 -8.21 22.58 5.67
CA LYS A 184 -8.01 21.91 6.94
C LYS A 184 -9.31 21.30 7.49
N ASP A 185 -10.39 22.05 7.50
CA ASP A 185 -11.69 21.59 8.01
C ASP A 185 -12.25 20.43 7.20
N GLY A 186 -12.04 20.44 5.88
CA GLY A 186 -12.46 19.37 4.97
C GLY A 186 -11.78 18.04 5.32
N VAL A 187 -10.47 18.04 5.39
CA VAL A 187 -9.70 16.82 5.72
C VAL A 187 -9.93 16.37 7.16
N ALA A 188 -10.04 17.30 8.11
CA ALA A 188 -10.32 16.98 9.52
C ALA A 188 -11.64 16.22 9.64
N LYS A 189 -12.74 16.73 9.07
CA LYS A 189 -14.04 16.05 9.05
C LYS A 189 -13.97 14.66 8.40
N GLY A 190 -13.27 14.55 7.26
CA GLY A 190 -13.09 13.29 6.56
C GLY A 190 -12.40 12.24 7.42
N MET A 191 -11.26 12.59 8.00
CA MET A 191 -10.45 11.69 8.84
C MET A 191 -11.16 11.32 10.15
N GLU A 192 -11.76 12.26 10.85
CA GLU A 192 -12.49 12.00 12.10
C GLU A 192 -13.70 11.09 11.89
N ARG A 193 -14.41 11.29 10.75
CA ARG A 193 -15.53 10.42 10.37
C ARG A 193 -15.07 8.99 10.08
N PHE A 194 -13.92 8.83 9.45
CA PHE A 194 -13.39 7.53 9.04
C PHE A 194 -12.72 6.80 10.20
N TYR A 195 -11.77 7.46 10.90
CA TYR A 195 -10.95 6.82 11.94
C TYR A 195 -11.59 6.85 13.33
N LYS A 196 -12.61 7.68 13.56
CA LYS A 196 -13.24 7.89 14.88
C LYS A 196 -12.25 8.39 15.96
N ILE A 197 -11.23 9.12 15.54
CA ILE A 197 -10.15 9.69 16.35
C ILE A 197 -10.03 11.18 16.01
N PRO A 198 -9.76 12.08 16.97
CA PRO A 198 -9.57 13.50 16.70
C PRO A 198 -8.47 13.76 15.66
N PHE A 199 -8.70 14.72 14.78
CA PHE A 199 -7.76 15.09 13.71
C PHE A 199 -6.37 15.49 14.24
N SER A 200 -6.29 16.07 15.44
CA SER A 200 -5.02 16.43 16.08
C SER A 200 -4.01 15.29 16.20
N ALA A 201 -4.47 14.03 16.16
CA ALA A 201 -3.58 12.86 16.14
C ALA A 201 -2.83 12.69 14.82
N PHE A 202 -3.35 13.24 13.74
CA PHE A 202 -2.85 13.08 12.36
C PHE A 202 -2.33 14.38 11.75
N GLU A 203 -2.72 15.53 12.29
CA GLU A 203 -2.52 16.86 11.73
C GLU A 203 -1.08 17.11 11.22
N ARG A 204 -0.08 16.74 12.01
CA ARG A 204 1.33 16.91 11.67
C ARG A 204 1.82 16.08 10.47
N TYR A 205 1.02 15.12 10.00
CA TYR A 205 1.34 14.23 8.87
C TYR A 205 0.39 14.41 7.69
N THR A 206 -0.51 15.39 7.80
CA THR A 206 -1.57 15.63 6.82
C THR A 206 -1.25 16.93 6.09
N PRO A 207 -0.79 16.87 4.83
CA PRO A 207 -0.58 18.07 4.03
C PRO A 207 -1.91 18.84 3.88
N VAL A 208 -1.83 20.16 4.07
CA VAL A 208 -2.98 21.07 3.96
C VAL A 208 -2.54 22.34 3.23
N GLY A 209 -3.36 22.81 2.32
CA GLY A 209 -3.11 24.09 1.62
C GLY A 209 -3.70 24.14 0.23
N THR A 210 -3.15 25.02 -0.59
CA THR A 210 -3.39 25.08 -2.03
C THR A 210 -2.76 23.85 -2.73
N PRO A 211 -3.16 23.51 -3.96
CA PRO A 211 -2.55 22.41 -4.71
C PRO A 211 -1.02 22.48 -4.76
N LYS A 212 -0.46 23.69 -4.91
CA LYS A 212 1.00 23.90 -4.93
C LYS A 212 1.63 23.62 -3.57
N GLU A 213 1.09 24.14 -2.47
CA GLU A 213 1.62 23.91 -1.12
C GLU A 213 1.53 22.44 -0.71
N VAL A 214 0.46 21.74 -1.12
CA VAL A 214 0.33 20.29 -0.91
C VAL A 214 1.36 19.54 -1.74
N ALA A 215 1.57 19.89 -2.99
CA ALA A 215 2.58 19.29 -3.86
C ALA A 215 4.00 19.45 -3.29
N GLU A 216 4.36 20.64 -2.83
CA GLU A 216 5.66 20.91 -2.19
C GLU A 216 5.90 20.00 -0.98
N GLN A 217 4.90 19.84 -0.10
CA GLN A 217 4.99 18.95 1.06
C GLN A 217 5.11 17.46 0.65
N LEU A 218 4.48 17.06 -0.45
CA LEU A 218 4.55 15.67 -0.95
C LEU A 218 5.90 15.38 -1.62
N LEU A 219 6.50 16.35 -2.30
CA LEU A 219 7.81 16.21 -2.92
C LEU A 219 8.91 15.91 -1.88
N GLU A 220 8.78 16.39 -0.65
CA GLU A 220 9.69 16.02 0.44
C GLU A 220 9.73 14.50 0.69
N TYR A 221 8.61 13.78 0.48
CA TYR A 221 8.58 12.32 0.58
C TYR A 221 9.16 11.63 -0.66
N VAL A 222 9.04 12.25 -1.83
CA VAL A 222 9.72 11.78 -3.04
C VAL A 222 11.24 11.87 -2.84
N ASP A 223 11.73 12.99 -2.33
CA ASP A 223 13.15 13.17 -1.98
C ASP A 223 13.62 12.19 -0.90
N ALA A 224 12.73 11.79 0.00
CA ALA A 224 12.99 10.77 1.02
C ALA A 224 12.92 9.33 0.50
N GLY A 225 12.65 9.12 -0.80
CA GLY A 225 12.67 7.81 -1.47
C GLY A 225 11.29 7.24 -1.84
N ALA A 226 10.22 8.03 -1.79
CA ALA A 226 8.90 7.58 -2.27
C ALA A 226 8.86 7.64 -3.81
N ALA A 227 8.68 6.49 -4.44
CA ALA A 227 8.45 6.36 -5.88
C ALA A 227 6.95 6.45 -6.25
N LEU A 228 6.06 6.37 -5.25
CA LEU A 228 4.61 6.40 -5.41
C LEU A 228 3.98 7.24 -4.30
N VAL A 229 3.03 8.09 -4.65
CA VAL A 229 2.23 8.84 -3.68
C VAL A 229 0.76 8.48 -3.87
N ASN A 230 0.14 7.95 -2.81
CA ASN A 230 -1.28 7.60 -2.79
C ASN A 230 -2.06 8.62 -1.96
N LEU A 231 -2.90 9.40 -2.62
CA LEU A 231 -3.62 10.52 -2.02
C LEU A 231 -5.09 10.18 -1.78
N LYS A 232 -5.56 10.48 -0.56
CA LYS A 232 -6.98 10.69 -0.31
C LYS A 232 -7.21 12.19 -0.23
N VAL A 233 -7.64 12.76 -1.32
CA VAL A 233 -7.95 14.19 -1.42
C VAL A 233 -9.25 14.47 -0.65
N CYS A 234 -9.23 15.53 0.15
CA CYS A 234 -10.39 16.06 0.83
C CYS A 234 -10.47 17.56 0.60
N THR A 235 -11.62 18.00 0.16
CA THR A 235 -11.96 19.40 -0.02
C THR A 235 -13.30 19.70 0.66
N TRP A 236 -13.60 20.97 0.84
CA TRP A 236 -14.90 21.38 1.34
C TRP A 236 -16.02 21.10 0.32
N SER A 237 -15.68 21.15 -0.98
CA SER A 237 -16.57 20.90 -2.11
C SER A 237 -16.21 19.56 -2.75
N PRO A 238 -16.91 18.45 -2.42
CA PRO A 238 -16.56 17.12 -2.95
C PRO A 238 -16.54 17.02 -4.48
N GLU A 239 -17.28 17.86 -5.17
CA GLU A 239 -17.29 17.94 -6.64
C GLU A 239 -15.96 18.42 -7.23
N GLU A 240 -15.12 19.09 -6.45
CA GLU A 240 -13.81 19.60 -6.86
C GLU A 240 -12.67 18.62 -6.60
N GLU A 241 -12.91 17.52 -5.87
CA GLU A 241 -11.85 16.57 -5.46
C GLU A 241 -10.97 16.10 -6.62
N VAL A 242 -11.59 15.74 -7.74
CA VAL A 242 -10.86 15.22 -8.91
C VAL A 242 -10.04 16.31 -9.60
N ALA A 243 -10.60 17.51 -9.72
CA ALA A 243 -9.90 18.64 -10.34
C ALA A 243 -8.69 19.05 -9.50
N LEU A 244 -8.88 19.24 -8.20
CA LEU A 244 -7.81 19.60 -7.27
C LEU A 244 -6.75 18.51 -7.15
N ALA A 245 -7.13 17.24 -7.20
CA ALA A 245 -6.17 16.13 -7.30
C ALA A 245 -5.31 16.25 -8.57
N GLY A 246 -5.93 16.58 -9.70
CA GLY A 246 -5.24 16.83 -10.96
C GLY A 246 -4.25 18.00 -10.89
N GLU A 247 -4.64 19.09 -10.21
CA GLU A 247 -3.76 20.24 -9.99
C GLU A 247 -2.55 19.88 -9.10
N ILE A 248 -2.75 19.12 -8.00
CA ILE A 248 -1.64 18.63 -7.18
C ILE A 248 -0.65 17.83 -8.03
N VAL A 249 -1.16 16.88 -8.83
CA VAL A 249 -0.32 16.06 -9.72
C VAL A 249 0.43 16.92 -10.74
N ALA A 250 -0.23 17.95 -11.28
CA ALA A 250 0.41 18.88 -12.23
C ALA A 250 1.53 19.70 -11.57
N GLU A 251 1.35 20.14 -10.33
CA GLU A 251 2.39 20.84 -9.58
C GLU A 251 3.56 19.91 -9.22
N MET A 252 3.30 18.69 -8.77
CA MET A 252 4.34 17.69 -8.50
C MET A 252 5.22 17.34 -9.72
N LYS A 253 4.67 17.43 -10.93
CA LYS A 253 5.43 17.17 -12.17
C LYS A 253 6.35 18.32 -12.59
N LYS A 254 6.26 19.49 -11.95
CA LYS A 254 7.13 20.66 -12.23
C LYS A 254 8.41 20.66 -11.39
N GLY A 255 8.39 20.03 -10.24
CA GLY A 255 9.55 19.88 -9.36
C GLY A 255 10.24 18.55 -9.60
#